data_71c47277a984426c16f72ccd948947cb
#
_entry.id   71c47277a984426c16f72ccd948947cb
#
_cell.length_a   1.000
_cell.length_b   1.000
_cell.length_c   1.000
_cell.angle_alpha   90.00
_cell.angle_beta   90.00
_cell.angle_gamma   90.00
#
_symmetry.space_group_name_H-M   'P 1'
#
loop_
_entity.id
_entity.type
_entity.pdbx_description
1 polymer ?
#
loop_
_entity_poly.entity_id
_entity_poly.type
_entity_poly.pdbx_seq_one_letter_code
_entity_poly.pdbx_strand_id
1 'polypeptide(L)'
;MPIIPAKCTNCGASLDVDNTKDAAICPHCGSAFIVEKAINNYNTTNHISADTVNIYGGNGADFVIRAGTLEKYNGASTEVVIPNSVTRIGYSAFHGCAGLTSIMIPDSVTSIGDSAFRGCAGLTSITIPNSITSIGHRAFEACTGLTNVTIPSSMTSIEDTVFCGCTSLTHVTIPDSVTVIGCATFKNCTGLTSVTIPNGVTSIGKSISHHDYEGGTFEGCTSLTSITIPESVRNIEFSSFWRCTHLTTVYASEEWKKAHWADIPCLASYKPEQPKPKTGCYIATAVYGSYDCPQVWTLRRFRDDSLAETWYGRTFIRIYYAVGPTLVKWFGHCAWFRKMWRGRLDRMVADLNANGVESTPYNDKNW
;
A
#
# COMPACT_ATOMS: atom_id res chain seq x y z
N MET A 1 -25.18 12.74 39.47
CA MET A 1 -24.58 13.15 38.18
C MET A 1 -25.73 13.30 37.20
N PRO A 2 -25.92 14.44 36.55
CA PRO A 2 -26.98 14.59 35.58
C PRO A 2 -26.63 13.81 34.32
N ILE A 3 -27.36 12.73 34.10
CA ILE A 3 -27.27 11.89 32.87
C ILE A 3 -28.28 12.41 31.86
N ILE A 4 -27.88 12.58 30.61
CA ILE A 4 -28.74 12.98 29.51
C ILE A 4 -28.80 11.88 28.44
N PRO A 5 -29.98 11.62 27.86
CA PRO A 5 -30.07 10.69 26.74
C PRO A 5 -29.45 11.30 25.48
N ALA A 6 -28.64 10.53 24.80
CA ALA A 6 -28.01 10.90 23.53
C ALA A 6 -28.12 9.76 22.53
N LYS A 7 -27.91 10.03 21.24
CA LYS A 7 -27.74 9.01 20.20
C LYS A 7 -26.34 9.08 19.62
N CYS A 8 -25.71 7.92 19.47
CA CYS A 8 -24.43 7.85 18.78
C CYS A 8 -24.62 8.22 17.30
N THR A 9 -23.88 9.21 16.83
CA THR A 9 -23.92 9.69 15.45
C THR A 9 -23.42 8.67 14.42
N ASN A 10 -22.60 7.70 14.87
CA ASN A 10 -22.01 6.70 13.99
C ASN A 10 -22.89 5.45 13.86
N CYS A 11 -23.41 4.89 14.96
CA CYS A 11 -24.19 3.64 14.94
C CYS A 11 -25.68 3.79 15.30
N GLY A 12 -26.13 5.01 15.68
CA GLY A 12 -27.52 5.30 16.05
C GLY A 12 -27.96 4.75 17.42
N ALA A 13 -27.09 4.09 18.18
CA ALA A 13 -27.42 3.54 19.48
C ALA A 13 -27.80 4.63 20.48
N SER A 14 -28.85 4.38 21.29
CA SER A 14 -29.22 5.26 22.40
C SER A 14 -28.23 5.08 23.56
N LEU A 15 -27.77 6.17 24.14
CA LEU A 15 -26.74 6.23 25.16
C LEU A 15 -27.16 7.17 26.28
N ASP A 16 -26.75 6.85 27.48
CA ASP A 16 -26.85 7.74 28.63
C ASP A 16 -25.48 8.37 28.89
N VAL A 17 -25.39 9.68 28.71
CA VAL A 17 -24.14 10.42 28.74
C VAL A 17 -24.09 11.36 29.94
N ASP A 18 -22.94 11.34 30.63
CA ASP A 18 -22.64 12.30 31.69
C ASP A 18 -22.45 13.71 31.10
N ASN A 19 -23.39 14.61 31.35
CA ASN A 19 -23.35 15.96 30.82
C ASN A 19 -22.30 16.88 31.48
N THR A 20 -21.55 16.40 32.47
CA THR A 20 -20.41 17.12 33.04
C THR A 20 -19.12 16.92 32.23
N LYS A 21 -19.09 15.94 31.31
CA LYS A 21 -17.94 15.64 30.46
C LYS A 21 -18.10 16.27 29.08
N ASP A 22 -17.01 16.68 28.49
CA ASP A 22 -16.99 17.28 27.17
C ASP A 22 -17.04 16.23 26.03
N ALA A 23 -16.66 14.99 26.31
CA ALA A 23 -16.68 13.90 25.37
C ALA A 23 -17.03 12.56 26.02
N ALA A 24 -17.56 11.62 25.25
CA ALA A 24 -17.84 10.27 25.66
C ALA A 24 -17.51 9.27 24.53
N ILE A 25 -17.32 7.99 24.89
CA ILE A 25 -17.10 6.91 23.93
C ILE A 25 -18.37 6.05 23.87
N CYS A 26 -18.85 5.78 22.67
CA CYS A 26 -19.98 4.88 22.47
C CYS A 26 -19.60 3.45 22.84
N PRO A 27 -20.27 2.80 23.82
CA PRO A 27 -19.96 1.44 24.22
C PRO A 27 -20.34 0.38 23.16
N HIS A 28 -21.15 0.77 22.13
CA HIS A 28 -21.59 -0.15 21.07
C HIS A 28 -20.64 -0.21 19.89
N CYS A 29 -20.02 0.92 19.50
CA CYS A 29 -19.16 0.96 18.31
C CYS A 29 -17.77 1.55 18.57
N GLY A 30 -17.47 1.94 19.79
CA GLY A 30 -16.16 2.52 20.17
C GLY A 30 -15.92 3.95 19.68
N SER A 31 -16.88 4.57 18.96
CA SER A 31 -16.70 5.92 18.43
C SER A 31 -16.76 6.96 19.52
N ALA A 32 -15.82 7.90 19.53
CA ALA A 32 -15.87 9.08 20.38
C ALA A 32 -16.91 10.08 19.85
N PHE A 33 -17.62 10.76 20.74
CA PHE A 33 -18.56 11.83 20.40
C PHE A 33 -18.54 12.93 21.45
N ILE A 34 -18.86 14.14 21.03
CA ILE A 34 -18.87 15.33 21.91
C ILE A 34 -20.26 15.48 22.53
N VAL A 35 -20.29 15.84 23.82
CA VAL A 35 -21.53 16.12 24.53
C VAL A 35 -22.01 17.53 24.16
N GLU A 36 -23.33 17.67 23.86
CA GLU A 36 -23.93 18.91 23.35
C GLU A 36 -23.64 20.18 24.19
N LYS A 37 -23.35 20.01 25.47
CA LYS A 37 -22.95 21.10 26.37
C LYS A 37 -21.60 21.73 26.01
N ALA A 38 -20.65 20.93 25.52
CA ALA A 38 -19.35 21.44 25.07
C ALA A 38 -19.52 22.30 23.82
N ILE A 39 -20.42 21.92 22.91
CA ILE A 39 -20.75 22.66 21.70
C ILE A 39 -21.38 24.01 22.05
N ASN A 40 -22.31 24.05 23.00
CA ASN A 40 -22.99 25.27 23.43
C ASN A 40 -22.05 26.24 24.17
N ASN A 41 -21.17 25.77 25.04
CA ASN A 41 -20.16 26.60 25.71
C ASN A 41 -19.15 27.18 24.72
N TYR A 42 -18.83 26.45 23.68
CA TYR A 42 -17.91 26.90 22.64
C TYR A 42 -18.50 28.00 21.78
N ASN A 43 -19.78 27.89 21.37
CA ASN A 43 -20.50 28.87 20.56
C ASN A 43 -20.78 30.19 21.28
N THR A 44 -20.80 30.21 22.61
CA THR A 44 -21.04 31.44 23.39
C THR A 44 -19.78 32.28 23.62
N THR A 45 -18.58 31.70 23.45
CA THR A 45 -17.31 32.41 23.71
C THR A 45 -16.57 32.91 22.48
N ASN A 46 -16.91 32.41 21.28
CA ASN A 46 -16.23 32.81 20.04
C ASN A 46 -17.24 33.21 18.97
N HIS A 47 -17.21 34.49 18.55
CA HIS A 47 -17.84 34.94 17.31
C HIS A 47 -17.13 34.32 16.13
N ILE A 48 -17.68 33.24 15.56
CA ILE A 48 -17.14 32.58 14.38
C ILE A 48 -17.95 32.97 13.16
N SER A 49 -17.31 33.56 12.18
CA SER A 49 -17.89 33.79 10.85
C SER A 49 -18.20 32.41 10.21
N ALA A 50 -19.30 32.35 9.46
CA ALA A 50 -19.88 31.11 8.92
C ALA A 50 -18.94 30.24 8.01
N ASP A 51 -17.77 30.78 7.70
CA ASP A 51 -16.80 30.13 6.77
C ASP A 51 -15.65 29.38 7.49
N THR A 52 -15.66 29.33 8.83
CA THR A 52 -14.56 28.69 9.59
C THR A 52 -15.15 27.74 10.62
N VAL A 53 -15.18 26.47 10.34
CA VAL A 53 -15.62 25.45 11.29
C VAL A 53 -14.42 24.65 11.81
N ASN A 54 -14.30 24.71 13.10
CA ASN A 54 -13.28 24.05 13.89
C ASN A 54 -13.68 22.68 14.36
N ILE A 55 -12.73 21.81 14.54
CA ILE A 55 -12.44 21.02 15.75
C ILE A 55 -12.96 19.60 15.76
N TYR A 56 -12.04 18.64 15.90
CA TYR A 56 -12.28 17.44 16.71
C TYR A 56 -10.96 16.78 17.15
N GLY A 57 -10.81 16.56 18.47
CA GLY A 57 -9.76 15.77 19.10
C GLY A 57 -8.74 16.58 19.90
N GLY A 58 -8.91 16.68 21.22
CA GLY A 58 -7.93 17.21 22.16
C GLY A 58 -7.56 18.68 21.98
N ASN A 59 -8.25 19.60 22.59
CA ASN A 59 -8.11 21.07 22.52
C ASN A 59 -8.40 21.67 21.13
N GLY A 60 -9.54 22.26 20.97
CA GLY A 60 -10.17 22.85 19.81
C GLY A 60 -9.39 23.75 18.82
N ALA A 61 -8.07 23.80 18.93
CA ALA A 61 -7.17 24.58 18.12
C ALA A 61 -6.28 23.71 17.17
N ASP A 62 -6.36 22.38 17.27
CA ASP A 62 -5.39 21.50 16.60
C ASP A 62 -5.64 21.36 15.09
N PHE A 63 -6.89 21.48 14.65
CA PHE A 63 -7.25 21.37 13.23
C PHE A 63 -7.78 22.69 12.67
N VAL A 64 -7.27 23.09 11.54
CA VAL A 64 -7.86 24.16 10.71
C VAL A 64 -8.62 23.51 9.57
N ILE A 65 -9.95 23.52 9.62
CA ILE A 65 -10.83 22.93 8.61
C ILE A 65 -11.66 24.03 7.97
N ARG A 66 -11.66 24.10 6.61
CA ARG A 66 -12.50 25.02 5.84
C ARG A 66 -13.20 24.27 4.70
N ALA A 67 -14.50 24.42 4.59
CA ALA A 67 -15.31 23.79 3.56
C ALA A 67 -15.01 22.29 3.37
N GLY A 68 -14.88 21.53 4.47
CA GLY A 68 -14.54 20.11 4.46
C GLY A 68 -13.08 19.79 4.15
N THR A 69 -12.21 20.78 3.95
CA THR A 69 -10.78 20.58 3.73
C THR A 69 -10.01 20.83 5.04
N LEU A 70 -9.26 19.85 5.47
CA LEU A 70 -8.29 19.98 6.55
C LEU A 70 -7.06 20.73 6.00
N GLU A 71 -6.94 22.00 6.30
CA GLU A 71 -5.85 22.86 5.79
C GLU A 71 -4.57 22.73 6.62
N LYS A 72 -4.71 22.53 7.94
CA LYS A 72 -3.56 22.44 8.82
C LYS A 72 -3.87 21.69 10.12
N TYR A 73 -2.91 20.92 10.57
CA TYR A 73 -2.83 20.39 11.92
C TYR A 73 -1.77 21.15 12.72
N ASN A 74 -2.15 21.71 13.87
CA ASN A 74 -1.28 22.48 14.78
C ASN A 74 -1.02 21.75 16.09
N GLY A 75 -1.60 20.55 16.28
CA GLY A 75 -1.46 19.78 17.50
C GLY A 75 -0.10 19.09 17.64
N ALA A 76 0.16 18.61 18.84
CA ALA A 76 1.38 17.87 19.18
C ALA A 76 1.10 16.40 19.53
N SER A 77 -0.13 15.91 19.29
CA SER A 77 -0.51 14.54 19.58
C SER A 77 0.25 13.55 18.69
N THR A 78 0.68 12.45 19.28
CA THR A 78 1.33 11.35 18.56
C THR A 78 0.33 10.46 17.80
N GLU A 79 -0.92 10.46 18.24
CA GLU A 79 -2.01 9.72 17.62
C GLU A 79 -3.13 10.69 17.27
N VAL A 80 -3.58 10.67 16.02
CA VAL A 80 -4.56 11.61 15.49
C VAL A 80 -5.71 10.85 14.82
N VAL A 81 -6.94 11.28 15.11
CA VAL A 81 -8.15 10.85 14.44
C VAL A 81 -8.71 12.05 13.66
N ILE A 82 -8.75 11.94 12.34
CA ILE A 82 -9.34 12.97 11.49
C ILE A 82 -10.87 12.92 11.61
N PRO A 83 -11.54 14.07 11.82
CA PRO A 83 -12.99 14.11 11.93
C PRO A 83 -13.72 13.67 10.64
N ASN A 84 -14.90 13.05 10.78
CA ASN A 84 -15.75 12.65 9.66
C ASN A 84 -16.31 13.83 8.83
N SER A 85 -16.21 15.06 9.32
CA SER A 85 -16.54 16.26 8.56
C SER A 85 -15.50 16.64 7.49
N VAL A 86 -14.31 16.02 7.56
CA VAL A 86 -13.24 16.23 6.59
C VAL A 86 -13.49 15.35 5.36
N THR A 87 -13.51 15.99 4.20
CA THR A 87 -13.63 15.33 2.89
C THR A 87 -12.34 15.36 2.09
N ARG A 88 -11.40 16.24 2.47
CA ARG A 88 -10.08 16.39 1.84
C ARG A 88 -9.01 16.71 2.89
N ILE A 89 -7.84 16.10 2.77
CA ILE A 89 -6.64 16.56 3.48
C ILE A 89 -5.91 17.52 2.57
N GLY A 90 -5.74 18.76 2.99
CA GLY A 90 -5.19 19.83 2.19
C GLY A 90 -3.68 19.77 1.98
N TYR A 91 -3.18 20.72 1.18
CA TYR A 91 -1.75 20.93 0.96
C TYR A 91 -1.00 21.11 2.29
N SER A 92 0.06 20.31 2.50
CA SER A 92 0.93 20.39 3.68
C SER A 92 0.21 20.33 5.05
N ALA A 93 -0.99 19.74 5.12
CA ALA A 93 -1.83 19.76 6.32
C ALA A 93 -1.14 19.22 7.59
N PHE A 94 -0.31 18.18 7.45
CA PHE A 94 0.52 17.58 8.53
C PHE A 94 2.02 17.70 8.24
N HIS A 95 2.43 18.65 7.39
CA HIS A 95 3.84 18.79 7.02
C HIS A 95 4.73 18.97 8.26
N GLY A 96 5.76 18.13 8.38
CA GLY A 96 6.74 18.20 9.47
C GLY A 96 6.24 17.73 10.84
N CYS A 97 5.08 17.07 10.93
CA CYS A 97 4.60 16.49 12.17
C CYS A 97 5.42 15.24 12.56
N ALA A 98 6.72 15.45 12.89
CA ALA A 98 7.66 14.38 13.14
C ALA A 98 7.31 13.50 14.36
N GLY A 99 6.52 14.03 15.31
CA GLY A 99 6.03 13.28 16.47
C GLY A 99 4.80 12.41 16.21
N LEU A 100 4.15 12.57 15.04
CA LEU A 100 2.96 11.79 14.69
C LEU A 100 3.34 10.33 14.42
N THR A 101 2.83 9.40 15.20
CA THR A 101 3.11 7.95 15.08
C THR A 101 1.99 7.17 14.41
N SER A 102 0.75 7.63 14.57
CA SER A 102 -0.45 6.99 14.03
C SER A 102 -1.48 8.03 13.63
N ILE A 103 -2.18 7.78 12.52
CA ILE A 103 -3.28 8.61 12.07
C ILE A 103 -4.41 7.75 11.50
N MET A 104 -5.64 8.05 11.90
CA MET A 104 -6.85 7.44 11.34
C MET A 104 -7.49 8.41 10.36
N ILE A 105 -7.60 7.99 9.10
CA ILE A 105 -8.27 8.70 8.01
C ILE A 105 -9.66 8.10 7.84
N PRO A 106 -10.74 8.87 8.02
CA PRO A 106 -12.10 8.33 7.87
C PRO A 106 -12.49 8.15 6.38
N ASP A 107 -13.49 7.31 6.12
CA ASP A 107 -14.03 7.05 4.78
C ASP A 107 -14.68 8.27 4.11
N SER A 108 -14.93 9.34 4.84
CA SER A 108 -15.39 10.61 4.29
C SER A 108 -14.34 11.34 3.44
N VAL A 109 -13.04 11.02 3.66
CA VAL A 109 -11.94 11.63 2.92
C VAL A 109 -11.79 11.00 1.55
N THR A 110 -11.77 11.82 0.51
CA THR A 110 -11.67 11.37 -0.89
C THR A 110 -10.33 11.71 -1.53
N SER A 111 -9.55 12.64 -0.95
CA SER A 111 -8.26 13.04 -1.48
C SER A 111 -7.27 13.48 -0.41
N ILE A 112 -5.99 13.19 -0.66
CA ILE A 112 -4.84 13.65 0.13
C ILE A 112 -4.06 14.63 -0.76
N GLY A 113 -3.85 15.85 -0.28
CA GLY A 113 -3.17 16.91 -1.02
C GLY A 113 -1.66 16.77 -1.08
N ASP A 114 -1.02 17.61 -1.89
CA ASP A 114 0.43 17.64 -2.05
C ASP A 114 1.13 17.90 -0.72
N SER A 115 2.20 17.18 -0.47
CA SER A 115 3.02 17.29 0.76
C SER A 115 2.25 17.11 2.08
N ALA A 116 1.04 16.56 2.05
CA ALA A 116 0.13 16.54 3.20
C ALA A 116 0.77 15.95 4.47
N PHE A 117 1.56 14.88 4.35
CA PHE A 117 2.29 14.22 5.44
C PHE A 117 3.80 14.29 5.28
N ARG A 118 4.29 15.20 4.42
CA ARG A 118 5.72 15.31 4.18
C ARG A 118 6.49 15.52 5.48
N GLY A 119 7.53 14.70 5.72
CA GLY A 119 8.38 14.80 6.91
C GLY A 119 7.73 14.31 8.21
N CYS A 120 6.64 13.54 8.15
CA CYS A 120 6.08 12.85 9.32
C CYS A 120 6.97 11.66 9.69
N ALA A 121 8.16 11.94 10.21
CA ALA A 121 9.20 10.94 10.43
C ALA A 121 8.82 9.86 11.47
N GLY A 122 7.95 10.18 12.41
CA GLY A 122 7.45 9.25 13.43
C GLY A 122 6.35 8.31 12.94
N LEU A 123 5.74 8.58 11.78
CA LEU A 123 4.61 7.79 11.27
C LEU A 123 5.08 6.39 10.87
N THR A 124 4.67 5.37 11.64
CA THR A 124 5.11 3.98 11.44
C THR A 124 4.19 3.19 10.53
N SER A 125 2.91 3.51 10.55
CA SER A 125 1.90 2.87 9.71
C SER A 125 0.77 3.85 9.39
N ILE A 126 0.14 3.66 8.23
CA ILE A 126 -1.04 4.40 7.81
C ILE A 126 -2.00 3.49 7.07
N THR A 127 -3.28 3.58 7.41
CA THR A 127 -4.35 2.95 6.64
C THR A 127 -4.96 4.01 5.73
N ILE A 128 -4.83 3.82 4.42
CA ILE A 128 -5.42 4.69 3.41
C ILE A 128 -6.74 4.05 2.97
N PRO A 129 -7.91 4.65 3.25
CA PRO A 129 -9.19 4.05 2.94
C PRO A 129 -9.47 4.03 1.43
N ASN A 130 -10.32 3.10 0.99
CA ASN A 130 -10.71 2.97 -0.42
C ASN A 130 -11.58 4.13 -0.95
N SER A 131 -12.00 5.05 -0.10
CA SER A 131 -12.62 6.32 -0.50
C SER A 131 -11.62 7.28 -1.15
N ILE A 132 -10.32 7.12 -0.89
CA ILE A 132 -9.26 7.96 -1.47
C ILE A 132 -9.09 7.60 -2.94
N THR A 133 -9.31 8.58 -3.81
CA THR A 133 -9.14 8.48 -5.27
C THR A 133 -7.89 9.19 -5.79
N SER A 134 -7.28 10.06 -4.98
CA SER A 134 -6.05 10.77 -5.34
C SER A 134 -5.16 11.03 -4.13
N ILE A 135 -3.86 10.84 -4.31
CA ILE A 135 -2.80 11.19 -3.36
C ILE A 135 -1.85 12.13 -4.11
N GLY A 136 -1.71 13.32 -3.59
CA GLY A 136 -0.93 14.37 -4.23
C GLY A 136 0.57 14.12 -4.17
N HIS A 137 1.28 14.95 -4.90
CA HIS A 137 2.72 14.97 -5.02
C HIS A 137 3.40 15.14 -3.66
N ARG A 138 4.48 14.38 -3.40
CA ARG A 138 5.22 14.41 -2.11
C ARG A 138 4.38 14.11 -0.86
N ALA A 139 3.20 13.54 -1.00
CA ALA A 139 2.26 13.43 0.12
C ALA A 139 2.87 12.75 1.35
N PHE A 140 3.72 11.75 1.17
CA PHE A 140 4.43 11.02 2.23
C PHE A 140 5.96 11.12 2.11
N GLU A 141 6.47 12.13 1.38
CA GLU A 141 7.93 12.33 1.25
C GLU A 141 8.59 12.44 2.63
N ALA A 142 9.70 11.72 2.82
CA ALA A 142 10.48 11.69 4.06
C ALA A 142 9.69 11.21 5.31
N CYS A 143 8.66 10.36 5.13
CA CYS A 143 8.06 9.59 6.23
C CYS A 143 9.00 8.43 6.60
N THR A 144 10.12 8.75 7.24
CA THR A 144 11.22 7.81 7.46
C THR A 144 10.88 6.63 8.37
N GLY A 145 9.86 6.76 9.23
CA GLY A 145 9.37 5.69 10.10
C GLY A 145 8.39 4.72 9.43
N LEU A 146 7.85 5.06 8.25
CA LEU A 146 6.82 4.26 7.59
C LEU A 146 7.37 2.92 7.09
N THR A 147 6.83 1.81 7.62
CA THR A 147 7.36 0.45 7.36
C THR A 147 6.61 -0.28 6.24
N ASN A 148 5.34 -0.04 6.09
CA ASN A 148 4.50 -0.64 5.04
C ASN A 148 3.39 0.33 4.62
N VAL A 149 2.93 0.18 3.39
CA VAL A 149 1.80 0.92 2.84
C VAL A 149 1.02 0.06 1.85
N THR A 150 -0.30 0.16 1.91
CA THR A 150 -1.21 -0.43 0.93
C THR A 150 -1.87 0.69 0.15
N ILE A 151 -1.65 0.72 -1.15
CA ILE A 151 -2.31 1.67 -2.06
C ILE A 151 -3.76 1.20 -2.25
N PRO A 152 -4.76 2.09 -2.07
CA PRO A 152 -6.16 1.70 -2.22
C PRO A 152 -6.53 1.34 -3.67
N SER A 153 -7.45 0.39 -3.83
CA SER A 153 -7.89 -0.10 -5.14
C SER A 153 -8.70 0.92 -5.96
N SER A 154 -9.09 2.02 -5.36
CA SER A 154 -9.71 3.18 -6.02
C SER A 154 -8.72 4.03 -6.84
N MET A 155 -7.41 3.86 -6.62
CA MET A 155 -6.40 4.64 -7.31
C MET A 155 -6.02 4.04 -8.67
N THR A 156 -5.85 4.90 -9.67
CA THR A 156 -5.41 4.53 -11.02
C THR A 156 -3.99 4.97 -11.35
N SER A 157 -3.42 5.87 -10.56
CA SER A 157 -2.03 6.33 -10.67
C SER A 157 -1.43 6.56 -9.28
N ILE A 158 -0.10 6.47 -9.18
CA ILE A 158 0.66 6.92 -8.02
C ILE A 158 1.51 8.09 -8.49
N GLU A 159 1.29 9.26 -7.90
CA GLU A 159 1.93 10.51 -8.30
C GLU A 159 3.43 10.53 -8.05
N ASP A 160 4.09 11.57 -8.57
CA ASP A 160 5.53 11.75 -8.44
C ASP A 160 5.94 11.95 -6.98
N THR A 161 7.04 11.33 -6.57
CA THR A 161 7.70 11.49 -5.27
C THR A 161 6.84 11.19 -4.03
N VAL A 162 5.70 10.52 -4.18
CA VAL A 162 4.73 10.29 -3.07
C VAL A 162 5.40 9.68 -1.83
N PHE A 163 6.26 8.66 -1.99
CA PHE A 163 6.95 7.97 -0.90
C PHE A 163 8.47 8.17 -0.94
N CYS A 164 8.95 9.22 -1.62
CA CYS A 164 10.37 9.51 -1.71
C CYS A 164 11.00 9.65 -0.31
N GLY A 165 12.10 8.96 -0.04
CA GLY A 165 12.80 9.01 1.23
C GLY A 165 12.11 8.29 2.39
N CYS A 166 11.15 7.41 2.15
CA CYS A 166 10.59 6.51 3.17
C CYS A 166 11.58 5.39 3.47
N THR A 167 12.63 5.68 4.23
CA THR A 167 13.80 4.81 4.40
C THR A 167 13.51 3.49 5.13
N SER A 168 12.48 3.44 5.98
CA SER A 168 12.05 2.22 6.67
C SER A 168 11.01 1.40 5.90
N LEU A 169 10.56 1.86 4.72
CA LEU A 169 9.53 1.17 3.94
C LEU A 169 10.11 -0.14 3.40
N THR A 170 9.58 -1.26 3.90
CA THR A 170 10.01 -2.62 3.51
C THR A 170 9.09 -3.26 2.49
N HIS A 171 7.81 -2.91 2.53
CA HIS A 171 6.77 -3.49 1.68
C HIS A 171 5.81 -2.42 1.17
N VAL A 172 5.44 -2.54 -0.10
CA VAL A 172 4.37 -1.77 -0.72
C VAL A 172 3.44 -2.70 -1.49
N THR A 173 2.13 -2.56 -1.25
CA THR A 173 1.11 -3.28 -2.03
C THR A 173 0.50 -2.31 -3.04
N ILE A 174 0.70 -2.59 -4.33
CA ILE A 174 0.17 -1.80 -5.44
C ILE A 174 -0.99 -2.60 -6.06
N PRO A 175 -2.21 -2.06 -6.15
CA PRO A 175 -3.34 -2.78 -6.72
C PRO A 175 -3.32 -2.82 -8.25
N ASP A 176 -4.05 -3.78 -8.84
CA ASP A 176 -4.17 -3.95 -10.30
C ASP A 176 -4.83 -2.76 -11.02
N SER A 177 -5.49 -1.86 -10.27
CA SER A 177 -6.09 -0.63 -10.80
C SER A 177 -5.07 0.42 -11.23
N VAL A 178 -3.84 0.35 -10.68
CA VAL A 178 -2.78 1.32 -10.99
C VAL A 178 -2.21 1.06 -12.37
N THR A 179 -2.21 2.10 -13.21
CA THR A 179 -1.71 2.05 -14.60
C THR A 179 -0.38 2.79 -14.77
N VAL A 180 -0.10 3.78 -13.91
CA VAL A 180 1.12 4.59 -13.96
C VAL A 180 1.71 4.76 -12.57
N ILE A 181 3.02 4.56 -12.45
CA ILE A 181 3.82 4.89 -11.27
C ILE A 181 4.74 6.05 -11.64
N GLY A 182 4.59 7.15 -10.94
CA GLY A 182 5.26 8.42 -11.24
C GLY A 182 6.77 8.41 -11.00
N CYS A 183 7.37 9.53 -11.37
CA CYS A 183 8.80 9.78 -11.21
C CYS A 183 9.18 9.83 -9.72
N ALA A 184 10.32 9.25 -9.35
CA ALA A 184 10.88 9.26 -7.99
C ALA A 184 9.91 8.81 -6.87
N THR A 185 8.82 8.10 -7.20
CA THR A 185 7.77 7.70 -6.24
C THR A 185 8.35 6.97 -5.02
N PHE A 186 9.29 6.06 -5.22
CA PHE A 186 9.99 5.30 -4.17
C PHE A 186 11.49 5.61 -4.10
N LYS A 187 11.90 6.76 -4.62
CA LYS A 187 13.31 7.17 -4.57
C LYS A 187 13.81 7.19 -3.13
N ASN A 188 15.00 6.60 -2.90
CA ASN A 188 15.63 6.47 -1.58
C ASN A 188 14.81 5.71 -0.52
N CYS A 189 13.90 4.81 -0.93
CA CYS A 189 13.30 3.84 -0.02
C CYS A 189 14.31 2.72 0.27
N THR A 190 15.32 3.04 1.10
CA THR A 190 16.48 2.15 1.33
C THR A 190 16.12 0.83 2.01
N GLY A 191 15.00 0.76 2.74
CA GLY A 191 14.52 -0.46 3.38
C GLY A 191 13.73 -1.40 2.45
N LEU A 192 13.38 -0.96 1.22
CA LEU A 192 12.53 -1.73 0.31
C LEU A 192 13.30 -2.94 -0.26
N THR A 193 12.82 -4.15 0.07
CA THR A 193 13.52 -5.40 -0.29
C THR A 193 13.00 -6.05 -1.58
N SER A 194 11.71 -5.92 -1.84
CA SER A 194 11.07 -6.43 -3.05
C SER A 194 9.84 -5.61 -3.41
N VAL A 195 9.54 -5.55 -4.70
CA VAL A 195 8.32 -4.91 -5.23
C VAL A 195 7.73 -5.80 -6.32
N THR A 196 6.41 -5.99 -6.26
CA THR A 196 5.65 -6.60 -7.33
C THR A 196 4.87 -5.52 -8.07
N ILE A 197 5.20 -5.33 -9.35
CA ILE A 197 4.46 -4.43 -10.23
C ILE A 197 3.25 -5.19 -10.78
N PRO A 198 2.02 -4.71 -10.56
CA PRO A 198 0.82 -5.39 -11.02
C PRO A 198 0.64 -5.30 -12.55
N ASN A 199 -0.15 -6.22 -13.11
CA ASN A 199 -0.40 -6.30 -14.57
C ASN A 199 -1.17 -5.09 -15.15
N GLY A 200 -1.73 -4.22 -14.30
CA GLY A 200 -2.35 -2.97 -14.74
C GLY A 200 -1.34 -1.91 -15.17
N VAL A 201 -0.11 -1.96 -14.64
CA VAL A 201 0.90 -0.90 -14.86
C VAL A 201 1.44 -0.96 -16.28
N THR A 202 1.39 0.18 -16.95
CA THR A 202 1.90 0.37 -18.32
C THR A 202 3.14 1.27 -18.40
N SER A 203 3.36 2.10 -17.36
CA SER A 203 4.47 3.05 -17.32
C SER A 203 5.03 3.22 -15.92
N ILE A 204 6.37 3.26 -15.82
CA ILE A 204 7.14 3.48 -14.59
C ILE A 204 8.11 4.64 -14.82
N GLY A 205 8.08 5.63 -13.92
CA GLY A 205 8.97 6.80 -13.95
C GLY A 205 8.52 7.93 -14.87
N LYS A 206 7.36 7.78 -15.53
CA LYS A 206 6.80 8.90 -16.29
C LYS A 206 6.31 9.97 -15.32
N SER A 207 6.83 11.20 -15.42
CA SER A 207 6.30 12.31 -14.65
C SER A 207 4.82 12.53 -14.97
N ILE A 208 4.00 12.56 -13.93
CA ILE A 208 2.56 12.76 -14.01
C ILE A 208 2.24 14.22 -13.72
N SER A 209 3.00 14.85 -12.83
CA SER A 209 2.86 16.25 -12.50
C SER A 209 3.61 17.13 -13.51
N HIS A 210 3.17 18.39 -13.67
CA HIS A 210 3.83 19.36 -14.55
C HIS A 210 5.15 19.92 -13.97
N HIS A 211 5.67 19.27 -12.94
CA HIS A 211 6.94 19.64 -12.33
C HIS A 211 8.06 18.78 -12.92
N ASP A 212 9.14 19.39 -13.35
CA ASP A 212 10.35 18.71 -13.84
C ASP A 212 11.06 18.03 -12.67
N TYR A 213 10.52 16.88 -12.21
CA TYR A 213 11.21 16.06 -11.23
C TYR A 213 12.19 15.15 -11.92
N GLU A 214 13.45 15.28 -11.54
CA GLU A 214 14.50 14.39 -11.97
C GLU A 214 14.67 13.25 -10.96
N GLY A 215 14.71 12.02 -11.45
CA GLY A 215 15.05 10.85 -10.67
C GLY A 215 14.16 9.64 -10.94
N GLY A 216 14.75 8.47 -10.84
CA GLY A 216 14.07 7.21 -11.11
C GLY A 216 13.12 6.78 -10.01
N THR A 217 12.08 6.06 -10.38
CA THR A 217 11.02 5.59 -9.46
C THR A 217 11.59 4.85 -8.24
N PHE A 218 12.57 3.97 -8.44
CA PHE A 218 13.22 3.18 -7.39
C PHE A 218 14.69 3.59 -7.18
N GLU A 219 15.09 4.77 -7.65
CA GLU A 219 16.45 5.25 -7.49
C GLU A 219 16.87 5.21 -6.01
N GLY A 220 18.04 4.62 -5.72
CA GLY A 220 18.57 4.55 -4.36
C GLY A 220 17.85 3.55 -3.43
N CYS A 221 16.99 2.64 -3.96
CA CYS A 221 16.46 1.53 -3.19
C CYS A 221 17.54 0.47 -2.97
N THR A 222 18.48 0.77 -2.04
CA THR A 222 19.71 -0.03 -1.87
C THR A 222 19.47 -1.44 -1.36
N SER A 223 18.38 -1.71 -0.64
CA SER A 223 18.02 -3.07 -0.18
C SER A 223 17.19 -3.86 -1.18
N LEU A 224 16.79 -3.27 -2.32
CA LEU A 224 15.99 -3.97 -3.32
C LEU A 224 16.83 -5.06 -3.99
N THR A 225 16.44 -6.33 -3.78
CA THR A 225 17.15 -7.50 -4.32
C THR A 225 16.51 -8.04 -5.58
N SER A 226 15.19 -7.93 -5.68
CA SER A 226 14.43 -8.44 -6.83
C SER A 226 13.23 -7.56 -7.14
N ILE A 227 12.84 -7.56 -8.42
CA ILE A 227 11.61 -6.90 -8.88
C ILE A 227 10.97 -7.74 -9.98
N THR A 228 9.63 -7.82 -9.96
CA THR A 228 8.83 -8.44 -11.02
C THR A 228 8.20 -7.35 -11.87
N ILE A 229 8.48 -7.36 -13.17
CA ILE A 229 7.96 -6.40 -14.14
C ILE A 229 7.10 -7.15 -15.15
N PRO A 230 5.79 -6.88 -15.23
CA PRO A 230 4.88 -7.54 -16.15
C PRO A 230 5.05 -7.03 -17.58
N GLU A 231 4.56 -7.81 -18.56
CA GLU A 231 4.60 -7.44 -20.00
C GLU A 231 3.77 -6.19 -20.35
N SER A 232 2.87 -5.78 -19.45
CA SER A 232 2.10 -4.55 -19.61
C SER A 232 2.95 -3.28 -19.53
N VAL A 233 4.10 -3.34 -18.84
CA VAL A 233 5.01 -2.18 -18.73
C VAL A 233 5.73 -1.97 -20.05
N ARG A 234 5.38 -0.88 -20.72
CA ARG A 234 5.94 -0.49 -22.03
C ARG A 234 6.97 0.62 -21.94
N ASN A 235 6.89 1.41 -20.88
CA ASN A 235 7.77 2.54 -20.66
C ASN A 235 8.36 2.45 -19.25
N ILE A 236 9.69 2.50 -19.20
CA ILE A 236 10.44 2.60 -17.95
C ILE A 236 11.47 3.71 -18.09
N GLU A 237 11.52 4.61 -17.13
CA GLU A 237 12.51 5.67 -17.11
C GLU A 237 13.90 5.09 -16.84
N PHE A 238 14.90 5.50 -17.63
CA PHE A 238 16.28 5.02 -17.56
C PHE A 238 16.89 5.03 -16.14
N SER A 239 16.59 6.08 -15.37
CA SER A 239 17.09 6.23 -13.98
C SER A 239 16.30 5.40 -12.96
N SER A 240 15.27 4.66 -13.36
CA SER A 240 14.33 4.04 -12.41
C SER A 240 14.97 3.13 -11.39
N PHE A 241 16.09 2.48 -11.70
CA PHE A 241 16.85 1.62 -10.79
C PHE A 241 18.25 2.10 -10.51
N TRP A 242 18.52 3.37 -10.75
CA TRP A 242 19.84 3.92 -10.48
C TRP A 242 20.17 3.81 -8.98
N ARG A 243 21.39 3.39 -8.64
CA ARG A 243 21.84 3.13 -7.27
C ARG A 243 21.07 2.02 -6.52
N CYS A 244 20.36 1.14 -7.18
CA CYS A 244 19.85 -0.09 -6.58
C CYS A 244 20.98 -1.12 -6.48
N THR A 245 21.90 -0.92 -5.52
CA THR A 245 23.19 -1.64 -5.46
C THR A 245 23.07 -3.14 -5.17
N HIS A 246 21.96 -3.60 -4.61
CA HIS A 246 21.69 -5.01 -4.32
C HIS A 246 20.68 -5.64 -5.28
N LEU A 247 20.21 -4.92 -6.31
CA LEU A 247 19.28 -5.48 -7.27
C LEU A 247 20.02 -6.47 -8.19
N THR A 248 19.78 -7.75 -7.96
CA THR A 248 20.40 -8.84 -8.71
C THR A 248 19.45 -9.56 -9.64
N THR A 249 18.13 -9.42 -9.41
CA THR A 249 17.14 -10.21 -10.12
C THR A 249 15.99 -9.35 -10.62
N VAL A 250 15.75 -9.37 -11.94
CA VAL A 250 14.57 -8.77 -12.57
C VAL A 250 13.80 -9.87 -13.27
N TYR A 251 12.60 -10.13 -12.77
CA TYR A 251 11.66 -11.08 -13.39
C TYR A 251 10.81 -10.34 -14.42
N ALA A 252 11.10 -10.58 -15.70
CA ALA A 252 10.36 -10.06 -16.84
C ALA A 252 10.45 -11.08 -17.99
N SER A 253 9.57 -10.97 -19.01
CA SER A 253 9.69 -11.82 -20.21
C SER A 253 10.99 -11.53 -20.98
N GLU A 254 11.43 -12.52 -21.75
CA GLU A 254 12.64 -12.35 -22.59
C GLU A 254 12.43 -11.27 -23.67
N GLU A 255 11.23 -11.14 -24.18
CA GLU A 255 10.85 -10.09 -25.13
C GLU A 255 10.98 -8.72 -24.48
N TRP A 256 10.43 -8.57 -23.26
CA TRP A 256 10.52 -7.33 -22.50
C TRP A 256 11.98 -6.96 -22.20
N LYS A 257 12.78 -7.92 -21.73
CA LYS A 257 14.21 -7.71 -21.44
C LYS A 257 14.97 -7.25 -22.66
N LYS A 258 14.74 -7.85 -23.83
CA LYS A 258 15.39 -7.44 -25.09
C LYS A 258 15.04 -6.01 -25.49
N ALA A 259 13.81 -5.57 -25.24
CA ALA A 259 13.36 -4.23 -25.58
C ALA A 259 13.88 -3.14 -24.64
N HIS A 260 14.11 -3.44 -23.35
CA HIS A 260 14.35 -2.45 -22.30
C HIS A 260 15.69 -2.62 -21.57
N TRP A 261 16.55 -3.57 -22.05
CA TRP A 261 17.83 -3.86 -21.39
C TRP A 261 18.75 -2.64 -21.27
N ALA A 262 18.78 -1.80 -22.29
CA ALA A 262 19.59 -0.58 -22.29
C ALA A 262 19.11 0.45 -21.27
N ASP A 263 17.87 0.36 -20.83
CA ASP A 263 17.22 1.33 -19.95
C ASP A 263 17.45 1.01 -18.46
N ILE A 264 18.13 -0.11 -18.14
CA ILE A 264 18.38 -0.56 -16.75
C ILE A 264 19.87 -0.76 -16.51
N PRO A 265 20.66 0.31 -16.33
CA PRO A 265 22.14 0.24 -16.24
C PRO A 265 22.68 -0.59 -15.07
N CYS A 266 21.94 -0.70 -13.96
CA CYS A 266 22.38 -1.51 -12.82
C CYS A 266 22.39 -3.02 -13.10
N LEU A 267 21.78 -3.45 -14.20
CA LEU A 267 21.77 -4.83 -14.67
C LEU A 267 22.87 -5.12 -15.72
N ALA A 268 23.73 -4.18 -16.04
CA ALA A 268 24.80 -4.34 -17.03
C ALA A 268 25.78 -5.50 -16.70
N SER A 269 25.82 -5.96 -15.44
CA SER A 269 26.57 -7.14 -15.02
C SER A 269 25.74 -8.44 -15.01
N TYR A 270 24.45 -8.36 -15.31
CA TYR A 270 23.56 -9.52 -15.34
C TYR A 270 23.73 -10.29 -16.65
N LYS A 271 24.35 -11.46 -16.56
CA LYS A 271 24.30 -12.42 -17.68
C LYS A 271 22.91 -13.03 -17.74
N PRO A 272 22.25 -13.06 -18.91
CA PRO A 272 20.89 -13.61 -19.04
C PRO A 272 20.92 -15.14 -19.05
N GLU A 273 21.36 -15.74 -17.96
CA GLU A 273 21.15 -17.17 -17.69
C GLU A 273 20.23 -17.30 -16.49
N GLN A 274 18.98 -16.96 -16.70
CA GLN A 274 17.92 -17.50 -15.87
C GLN A 274 17.33 -18.70 -16.60
N PRO A 275 17.29 -19.87 -16.00
CA PRO A 275 16.49 -20.95 -16.56
C PRO A 275 15.05 -20.40 -16.61
N LYS A 276 14.45 -20.43 -17.80
CA LYS A 276 12.99 -20.32 -17.93
C LYS A 276 12.42 -21.18 -16.81
N PRO A 277 11.49 -20.70 -15.99
CA PRO A 277 10.85 -21.55 -15.00
C PRO A 277 10.08 -22.63 -15.76
N LYS A 278 10.78 -23.68 -16.16
CA LYS A 278 10.15 -24.89 -16.71
C LYS A 278 9.23 -25.56 -15.68
N THR A 279 9.21 -25.05 -14.47
CA THR A 279 8.65 -25.69 -13.28
C THR A 279 7.93 -24.76 -12.31
N GLY A 280 7.39 -23.60 -12.74
CA GLY A 280 6.67 -22.67 -11.86
C GLY A 280 5.30 -23.18 -11.40
N CYS A 281 4.86 -22.79 -10.21
CA CYS A 281 3.48 -23.00 -9.75
C CYS A 281 2.52 -22.04 -10.47
N TYR A 282 2.25 -22.26 -11.75
CA TYR A 282 1.54 -21.36 -12.67
C TYR A 282 0.23 -20.78 -12.10
N ILE A 283 -0.65 -21.66 -11.57
CA ILE A 283 -1.95 -21.20 -11.03
C ILE A 283 -1.73 -20.37 -9.78
N ALA A 284 -0.86 -20.79 -8.87
CA ALA A 284 -0.55 -20.06 -7.64
C ALA A 284 0.06 -18.69 -7.97
N THR A 285 1.03 -18.63 -8.87
CA THR A 285 1.63 -17.36 -9.33
C THR A 285 0.60 -16.43 -9.95
N ALA A 286 -0.32 -16.95 -10.79
CA ALA A 286 -1.39 -16.15 -11.38
C ALA A 286 -2.39 -15.62 -10.35
N VAL A 287 -2.62 -16.38 -9.26
CA VAL A 287 -3.57 -16.01 -8.19
C VAL A 287 -2.96 -14.99 -7.22
N TYR A 288 -1.68 -15.17 -6.86
CA TYR A 288 -0.99 -14.30 -5.90
C TYR A 288 -0.27 -13.12 -6.57
N GLY A 289 -0.15 -13.13 -7.90
CA GLY A 289 0.48 -12.06 -8.67
C GLY A 289 2.00 -12.06 -8.61
N SER A 290 2.62 -12.99 -7.86
CA SER A 290 4.07 -13.10 -7.73
C SER A 290 4.51 -14.56 -7.64
N TYR A 291 5.64 -14.86 -8.28
CA TYR A 291 6.36 -16.13 -8.12
C TYR A 291 7.13 -16.17 -6.79
N ASP A 292 7.56 -15.02 -6.33
CA ASP A 292 8.32 -14.81 -5.10
C ASP A 292 7.46 -14.16 -4.01
N CYS A 293 6.56 -14.97 -3.45
CA CYS A 293 5.80 -14.58 -2.25
C CYS A 293 5.69 -15.77 -1.29
N PRO A 294 5.48 -15.53 0.00
CA PRO A 294 5.45 -16.60 1.02
C PRO A 294 4.53 -17.76 0.67
N GLN A 295 3.35 -17.47 0.12
CA GLN A 295 2.37 -18.47 -0.27
C GLN A 295 2.87 -19.37 -1.41
N VAL A 296 3.52 -18.79 -2.41
CA VAL A 296 4.06 -19.54 -3.54
C VAL A 296 5.28 -20.33 -3.11
N TRP A 297 6.15 -19.81 -2.25
CA TRP A 297 7.29 -20.55 -1.69
C TRP A 297 6.85 -21.79 -0.91
N THR A 298 5.82 -21.66 -0.06
CA THR A 298 5.22 -22.79 0.67
C THR A 298 4.74 -23.88 -0.30
N LEU A 299 3.99 -23.50 -1.35
CA LEU A 299 3.46 -24.45 -2.33
C LEU A 299 4.55 -25.11 -3.19
N ARG A 300 5.61 -24.39 -3.53
CA ARG A 300 6.77 -24.91 -4.27
C ARG A 300 7.54 -25.92 -3.42
N ARG A 301 7.78 -25.58 -2.16
CA ARG A 301 8.45 -26.45 -1.20
C ARG A 301 7.66 -27.75 -0.99
N PHE A 302 6.35 -27.66 -0.79
CA PHE A 302 5.47 -28.82 -0.72
C PHE A 302 5.53 -29.68 -1.99
N ARG A 303 5.53 -29.06 -3.18
CA ARG A 303 5.69 -29.77 -4.45
C ARG A 303 6.98 -30.57 -4.48
N ASP A 304 8.10 -29.95 -4.12
CA ASP A 304 9.43 -30.50 -4.30
C ASP A 304 9.83 -31.47 -3.19
N ASP A 305 9.44 -31.20 -1.96
CA ASP A 305 9.86 -31.95 -0.78
C ASP A 305 8.89 -33.09 -0.40
N SER A 306 7.64 -33.01 -0.83
CA SER A 306 6.62 -33.99 -0.42
C SER A 306 5.92 -34.63 -1.62
N LEU A 307 5.38 -33.80 -2.53
CA LEU A 307 4.56 -34.34 -3.62
C LEU A 307 5.40 -35.09 -4.66
N ALA A 308 6.58 -34.59 -4.99
CA ALA A 308 7.47 -35.17 -5.97
C ALA A 308 8.12 -36.51 -5.52
N GLU A 309 8.13 -36.79 -4.22
CA GLU A 309 8.66 -38.05 -3.71
C GLU A 309 7.74 -39.25 -3.99
N THR A 310 6.46 -39.01 -4.25
CA THR A 310 5.48 -40.06 -4.54
C THR A 310 5.26 -40.24 -6.06
N TRP A 311 4.94 -41.47 -6.48
CA TRP A 311 4.69 -41.75 -7.92
C TRP A 311 3.46 -40.99 -8.45
N TYR A 312 2.39 -40.94 -7.67
CA TYR A 312 1.16 -40.21 -8.03
C TYR A 312 1.38 -38.68 -8.00
N GLY A 313 2.22 -38.19 -7.10
CA GLY A 313 2.61 -36.78 -7.04
C GLY A 313 3.41 -36.36 -8.28
N ARG A 314 4.38 -37.17 -8.72
CA ARG A 314 5.10 -36.93 -9.97
C ARG A 314 4.18 -36.91 -11.19
N THR A 315 3.19 -37.82 -11.22
CA THR A 315 2.19 -37.84 -12.29
C THR A 315 1.32 -36.57 -12.27
N PHE A 316 0.86 -36.18 -11.07
CA PHE A 316 0.10 -34.92 -10.89
C PHE A 316 0.91 -33.70 -11.33
N ILE A 317 2.18 -33.61 -10.94
CA ILE A 317 3.09 -32.53 -11.33
C ILE A 317 3.20 -32.44 -12.86
N ARG A 318 3.39 -33.58 -13.55
CA ARG A 318 3.47 -33.63 -15.03
C ARG A 318 2.18 -33.10 -15.69
N ILE A 319 1.01 -33.54 -15.21
CA ILE A 319 -0.29 -33.07 -15.72
C ILE A 319 -0.46 -31.58 -15.45
N TYR A 320 -0.13 -31.14 -14.24
CA TYR A 320 -0.21 -29.72 -13.86
C TYR A 320 0.63 -28.82 -14.77
N TYR A 321 1.87 -29.23 -15.10
CA TYR A 321 2.72 -28.48 -16.02
C TYR A 321 2.31 -28.56 -17.48
N ALA A 322 1.63 -29.60 -17.87
CA ALA A 322 1.07 -29.70 -19.23
C ALA A 322 -0.16 -28.79 -19.44
N VAL A 323 -1.01 -28.66 -18.40
CA VAL A 323 -2.31 -27.99 -18.52
C VAL A 323 -2.30 -26.59 -17.89
N GLY A 324 -1.53 -26.41 -16.81
CA GLY A 324 -1.50 -25.16 -16.02
C GLY A 324 -1.16 -23.91 -16.83
N PRO A 325 -0.14 -23.90 -17.69
CA PRO A 325 0.20 -22.77 -18.53
C PRO A 325 -0.95 -22.33 -19.45
N THR A 326 -1.66 -23.30 -20.03
CA THR A 326 -2.79 -23.05 -20.93
C THR A 326 -3.97 -22.45 -20.17
N LEU A 327 -4.29 -22.99 -18.99
CA LEU A 327 -5.36 -22.44 -18.14
C LEU A 327 -5.05 -21.01 -17.68
N VAL A 328 -3.82 -20.74 -17.27
CA VAL A 328 -3.38 -19.40 -16.85
C VAL A 328 -3.37 -18.44 -18.03
N LYS A 329 -2.93 -18.87 -19.21
CA LYS A 329 -2.97 -18.03 -20.42
C LYS A 329 -4.39 -17.59 -20.77
N TRP A 330 -5.37 -18.47 -20.62
CA TRP A 330 -6.76 -18.15 -20.97
C TRP A 330 -7.53 -17.42 -19.88
N PHE A 331 -7.31 -17.79 -18.62
CA PHE A 331 -8.16 -17.37 -17.51
C PHE A 331 -7.42 -16.64 -16.38
N GLY A 332 -6.09 -16.62 -16.38
CA GLY A 332 -5.29 -16.05 -15.28
C GLY A 332 -5.53 -14.56 -15.03
N HIS A 333 -5.94 -13.81 -16.07
CA HIS A 333 -6.32 -12.40 -15.98
C HIS A 333 -7.76 -12.18 -15.49
N CYS A 334 -8.60 -13.23 -15.48
CA CYS A 334 -10.00 -13.12 -15.09
C CYS A 334 -10.15 -13.04 -13.56
N ALA A 335 -10.86 -12.01 -13.08
CA ALA A 335 -11.09 -11.81 -11.65
C ALA A 335 -11.79 -13.02 -10.99
N TRP A 336 -12.77 -13.65 -11.67
CA TRP A 336 -13.45 -14.84 -11.17
C TRP A 336 -12.51 -16.03 -10.99
N PHE A 337 -11.57 -16.24 -11.91
CA PHE A 337 -10.58 -17.31 -11.84
C PHE A 337 -9.68 -17.13 -10.61
N ARG A 338 -9.11 -15.94 -10.44
CA ARG A 338 -8.28 -15.60 -9.29
C ARG A 338 -9.03 -15.73 -7.98
N LYS A 339 -10.27 -15.24 -7.90
CA LYS A 339 -11.12 -15.32 -6.71
C LYS A 339 -11.45 -16.78 -6.35
N MET A 340 -11.77 -17.62 -7.34
CA MET A 340 -12.09 -19.03 -7.15
C MET A 340 -10.90 -19.82 -6.57
N TRP A 341 -9.69 -19.57 -7.10
CA TRP A 341 -8.50 -20.28 -6.68
C TRP A 341 -7.89 -19.74 -5.39
N ARG A 342 -7.97 -18.43 -5.15
CA ARG A 342 -7.35 -17.80 -3.97
C ARG A 342 -7.80 -18.47 -2.67
N GLY A 343 -9.08 -18.57 -2.40
CA GLY A 343 -9.57 -19.17 -1.16
C GLY A 343 -9.25 -20.65 -0.98
N ARG A 344 -8.97 -21.38 -2.07
CA ARG A 344 -8.48 -22.78 -2.00
C ARG A 344 -7.00 -22.84 -1.68
N LEU A 345 -6.22 -22.02 -2.35
CA LEU A 345 -4.77 -21.94 -2.15
C LEU A 345 -4.43 -21.39 -0.77
N ASP A 346 -5.12 -20.37 -0.29
CA ASP A 346 -4.92 -19.80 1.06
C ASP A 346 -5.12 -20.85 2.15
N ARG A 347 -6.18 -21.67 2.04
CA ARG A 347 -6.40 -22.79 2.98
C ARG A 347 -5.30 -23.82 2.90
N MET A 348 -4.90 -24.23 1.69
CA MET A 348 -3.81 -25.17 1.50
C MET A 348 -2.49 -24.65 2.07
N VAL A 349 -2.15 -23.39 1.86
CA VAL A 349 -0.95 -22.76 2.43
C VAL A 349 -1.01 -22.72 3.95
N ALA A 350 -2.16 -22.37 4.53
CA ALA A 350 -2.35 -22.36 5.98
C ALA A 350 -2.15 -23.76 6.59
N ASP A 351 -2.72 -24.80 5.97
CA ASP A 351 -2.56 -26.18 6.41
C ASP A 351 -1.10 -26.65 6.29
N LEU A 352 -0.41 -26.31 5.20
CA LEU A 352 0.99 -26.66 5.00
C LEU A 352 1.90 -25.97 6.02
N ASN A 353 1.68 -24.69 6.29
CA ASN A 353 2.45 -23.95 7.30
C ASN A 353 2.20 -24.51 8.71
N ALA A 354 0.96 -24.90 9.03
CA ALA A 354 0.64 -25.55 10.30
C ALA A 354 1.34 -26.92 10.46
N ASN A 355 1.64 -27.58 9.34
CA ASN A 355 2.40 -28.85 9.31
C ASN A 355 3.92 -28.63 9.13
N GLY A 356 4.43 -27.41 9.31
CA GLY A 356 5.86 -27.13 9.35
C GLY A 356 6.52 -26.85 8.00
N VAL A 357 5.73 -26.67 6.91
CA VAL A 357 6.29 -26.22 5.63
C VAL A 357 6.57 -24.73 5.70
N GLU A 358 7.84 -24.35 5.56
CA GLU A 358 8.26 -22.96 5.68
C GLU A 358 7.79 -22.06 4.52
N SER A 359 7.52 -20.80 4.83
CA SER A 359 7.18 -19.73 3.86
C SER A 359 8.34 -18.75 3.63
N THR A 360 9.57 -19.23 3.73
CA THR A 360 10.79 -18.47 3.43
C THR A 360 11.17 -18.59 1.96
N PRO A 361 12.01 -17.70 1.41
CA PRO A 361 12.47 -17.75 0.02
C PRO A 361 12.96 -19.16 -0.37
N TYR A 362 12.55 -19.62 -1.55
CA TYR A 362 12.77 -20.99 -1.99
C TYR A 362 13.21 -21.07 -3.44
N ASN A 363 14.30 -21.78 -3.70
CA ASN A 363 14.77 -22.12 -5.04
C ASN A 363 14.27 -23.50 -5.45
N ASP A 364 13.68 -23.61 -6.64
CA ASP A 364 13.17 -24.87 -7.18
C ASP A 364 14.28 -25.94 -7.27
N LYS A 365 13.93 -27.16 -6.95
CA LYS A 365 14.77 -28.30 -7.29
C LYS A 365 14.73 -28.56 -8.79
N ASN A 366 15.86 -28.82 -9.40
CA ASN A 366 15.94 -29.25 -10.81
C ASN A 366 15.32 -30.64 -10.95
N TRP A 367 14.35 -30.77 -11.87
CA TRP A 367 13.69 -32.05 -12.22
C TRP A 367 14.05 -32.50 -13.62
#